data_a5605d5bede12d48e54ca42ac1a320b3
#
_entry.id   a5605d5bede12d48e54ca42ac1a320b3
#
_cell.length_a   1.000
_cell.length_b   1.000
_cell.length_c   1.000
_cell.angle_alpha   90.00
_cell.angle_beta   90.00
_cell.angle_gamma   90.00
#
_symmetry.space_group_name_H-M   'P 1'
#
loop_
_entity.id
_entity.type
_entity.pdbx_description
1 polymer ?
#
loop_
_entity_poly.entity_id
_entity_poly.type
_entity_poly.pdbx_seq_one_letter_code
_entity_poly.pdbx_strand_id
1 'polypeptide(L)'
;MSRHRIVIIGSGFAGLTAARRLKNADADITILARTSHHLFQPLLYQVATGILSEGDIAPTTREILRGQKNVTVLQALVEEIDVETRTVKWRNHNKYEQTEYDTLIVAAGAGQSYFGNDHFAVFAPGMKTIDDALELRARIFGAFELAEIETDPAAV
;
A
#
# COMPACT_ATOMS: atom_id res chain seq x y z
N MET A 1 31.55 4.07 -14.78
CA MET A 1 30.75 5.05 -13.99
C MET A 1 29.55 4.28 -13.43
N SER A 2 29.20 4.45 -12.16
CA SER A 2 27.99 3.87 -11.60
C SER A 2 26.77 4.54 -12.24
N ARG A 3 25.69 3.77 -12.50
CA ARG A 3 24.44 4.33 -13.02
C ARG A 3 23.79 5.21 -11.96
N HIS A 4 23.01 6.17 -12.40
CA HIS A 4 22.25 7.05 -11.50
C HIS A 4 21.25 6.23 -10.66
N ARG A 5 21.27 6.39 -9.34
CA ARG A 5 20.45 5.61 -8.41
C ARG A 5 19.21 6.38 -8.02
N ILE A 6 18.04 5.81 -8.31
CA ILE A 6 16.74 6.41 -7.97
C ILE A 6 16.07 5.52 -6.92
N VAL A 7 15.77 6.08 -5.75
CA VAL A 7 14.97 5.40 -4.74
C VAL A 7 13.55 5.96 -4.76
N ILE A 8 12.56 5.07 -4.79
CA ILE A 8 11.13 5.41 -4.74
C ILE A 8 10.53 4.80 -3.49
N ILE A 9 10.00 5.61 -2.59
CA ILE A 9 9.33 5.16 -1.37
C ILE A 9 7.84 5.03 -1.65
N GLY A 10 7.32 3.80 -1.67
CA GLY A 10 5.93 3.47 -1.92
C GLY A 10 5.66 2.92 -3.32
N SER A 11 4.76 1.91 -3.40
CA SER A 11 4.33 1.25 -4.63
C SER A 11 2.87 1.55 -5.00
N GLY A 12 2.31 2.62 -4.47
CA GLY A 12 1.00 3.13 -4.84
C GLY A 12 0.98 3.74 -6.25
N PHE A 13 -0.09 4.46 -6.61
CA PHE A 13 -0.26 5.05 -7.94
C PHE A 13 0.94 5.92 -8.37
N ALA A 14 1.40 6.80 -7.49
CA ALA A 14 2.49 7.72 -7.81
C ALA A 14 3.82 6.96 -8.01
N GLY A 15 4.19 6.08 -7.06
CA GLY A 15 5.45 5.34 -7.13
C GLY A 15 5.52 4.39 -8.31
N LEU A 16 4.45 3.63 -8.55
CA LEU A 16 4.37 2.72 -9.71
C LEU A 16 4.43 3.48 -11.04
N THR A 17 3.71 4.61 -11.13
CA THR A 17 3.72 5.44 -12.35
C THR A 17 5.10 6.04 -12.60
N ALA A 18 5.77 6.53 -11.55
CA ALA A 18 7.13 7.05 -11.65
C ALA A 18 8.10 5.97 -12.16
N ALA A 19 8.07 4.78 -11.54
CA ALA A 19 8.92 3.67 -11.97
C ALA A 19 8.70 3.30 -13.45
N ARG A 20 7.44 3.20 -13.89
CA ARG A 20 7.11 2.88 -15.29
C ARG A 20 7.59 3.93 -16.28
N ARG A 21 7.47 5.21 -15.93
CA ARG A 21 7.95 6.31 -16.78
C ARG A 21 9.47 6.35 -16.91
N LEU A 22 10.17 5.85 -15.91
CA LEU A 22 11.62 5.75 -15.89
C LEU A 22 12.16 4.45 -16.51
N LYS A 23 11.32 3.63 -17.13
CA LYS A 23 11.71 2.33 -17.70
C LYS A 23 12.92 2.39 -18.64
N ASN A 24 13.05 3.46 -19.43
CA ASN A 24 14.12 3.63 -20.41
C ASN A 24 15.22 4.60 -19.93
N ALA A 25 15.16 5.04 -18.67
CA ALA A 25 16.20 5.91 -18.12
C ALA A 25 17.49 5.10 -17.88
N ASP A 26 18.63 5.73 -18.09
CA ASP A 26 19.93 5.16 -17.71
C ASP A 26 20.18 5.32 -16.20
N ALA A 27 19.36 4.61 -15.43
CA ALA A 27 19.34 4.67 -13.97
C ALA A 27 18.95 3.30 -13.40
N ASP A 28 19.39 3.03 -12.17
CA ASP A 28 18.96 1.91 -11.38
C ASP A 28 17.90 2.37 -10.37
N ILE A 29 16.73 1.76 -10.43
CA ILE A 29 15.56 2.15 -9.65
C ILE A 29 15.33 1.14 -8.54
N THR A 30 15.22 1.59 -7.30
CA THR A 30 14.82 0.76 -6.16
C THR A 30 13.51 1.28 -5.59
N ILE A 31 12.48 0.43 -5.60
CA ILE A 31 11.21 0.71 -4.92
C ILE A 31 11.27 0.08 -3.53
N LEU A 32 11.09 0.90 -2.50
CA LEU A 32 10.94 0.50 -1.11
C LEU A 32 9.47 0.64 -0.73
N ALA A 33 8.76 -0.47 -0.53
CA ALA A 33 7.34 -0.45 -0.25
C ALA A 33 6.97 -1.36 0.93
N ARG A 34 6.11 -0.87 1.81
CA ARG A 34 5.63 -1.60 2.98
C ARG A 34 4.90 -2.90 2.62
N THR A 35 4.18 -2.89 1.51
CA THR A 35 3.45 -4.05 0.97
C THR A 35 4.10 -4.55 -0.32
N SER A 36 3.95 -5.84 -0.62
CA SER A 36 4.47 -6.46 -1.85
C SER A 36 3.58 -6.23 -3.07
N HIS A 37 2.37 -5.71 -2.88
CA HIS A 37 1.36 -5.51 -3.92
C HIS A 37 1.11 -4.03 -4.21
N HIS A 38 0.58 -3.76 -5.38
CA HIS A 38 -0.02 -2.49 -5.76
C HIS A 38 -1.53 -2.56 -5.53
N LEU A 39 -2.03 -1.80 -4.56
CA LEU A 39 -3.46 -1.76 -4.28
C LEU A 39 -4.17 -0.77 -5.21
N PHE A 40 -5.13 -1.27 -5.99
CA PHE A 40 -6.04 -0.42 -6.76
C PHE A 40 -7.17 0.06 -5.85
N GLN A 41 -6.85 1.00 -4.98
CA GLN A 41 -7.72 1.51 -3.91
C GLN A 41 -9.14 1.92 -4.37
N PRO A 42 -9.38 2.47 -5.58
CA PRO A 42 -10.74 2.83 -6.01
C PRO A 42 -11.75 1.67 -6.02
N LEU A 43 -11.28 0.42 -6.02
CA LEU A 43 -12.14 -0.77 -6.00
C LEU A 43 -12.27 -1.43 -4.61
N LEU A 44 -11.71 -0.83 -3.55
CA LEU A 44 -11.85 -1.37 -2.19
C LEU A 44 -13.31 -1.53 -1.75
N TYR A 45 -14.20 -0.62 -2.17
CA TYR A 45 -15.62 -0.75 -1.85
C TYR A 45 -16.26 -2.02 -2.43
N GLN A 46 -15.77 -2.52 -3.56
CA GLN A 46 -16.26 -3.77 -4.14
C GLN A 46 -15.76 -5.00 -3.37
N VAL A 47 -14.60 -4.92 -2.75
CA VAL A 47 -14.13 -5.95 -1.82
C VAL A 47 -14.97 -5.92 -0.54
N ALA A 48 -15.22 -4.73 0.02
CA ALA A 48 -16.04 -4.55 1.21
C ALA A 48 -17.49 -5.03 1.03
N THR A 49 -18.02 -4.96 -0.19
CA THR A 49 -19.38 -5.44 -0.52
C THR A 49 -19.41 -6.87 -1.10
N GLY A 50 -18.28 -7.57 -1.14
CA GLY A 50 -18.18 -8.96 -1.58
C GLY A 50 -18.27 -9.19 -3.09
N ILE A 51 -18.20 -8.12 -3.91
CA ILE A 51 -18.26 -8.21 -5.38
C ILE A 51 -16.93 -8.71 -5.95
N LEU A 52 -15.80 -8.25 -5.39
CA LEU A 52 -14.45 -8.66 -5.79
C LEU A 52 -13.70 -9.32 -4.63
N SER A 53 -12.76 -10.18 -4.97
CA SER A 53 -11.75 -10.63 -4.01
C SER A 53 -10.64 -9.60 -3.85
N GLU A 54 -9.92 -9.66 -2.74
CA GLU A 54 -8.75 -8.82 -2.50
C GLU A 54 -7.65 -9.03 -3.55
N GLY A 55 -7.52 -10.26 -4.08
CA GLY A 55 -6.55 -10.61 -5.11
C GLY A 55 -6.80 -9.91 -6.45
N ASP A 56 -8.07 -9.60 -6.77
CA ASP A 56 -8.44 -8.96 -8.03
C ASP A 56 -7.91 -7.50 -8.11
N ILE A 57 -7.74 -6.86 -6.96
CA ILE A 57 -7.37 -5.44 -6.89
C ILE A 57 -5.95 -5.20 -6.34
N ALA A 58 -5.21 -6.26 -6.02
CA ALA A 58 -3.90 -6.17 -5.37
C ALA A 58 -2.82 -7.05 -6.05
N PRO A 59 -2.58 -6.90 -7.36
CA PRO A 59 -1.51 -7.62 -8.04
C PRO A 59 -0.14 -7.26 -7.44
N THR A 60 0.80 -8.22 -7.47
CA THR A 60 2.13 -7.96 -6.92
C THR A 60 2.89 -6.93 -7.76
N THR A 61 3.55 -5.99 -7.09
CA THR A 61 4.31 -4.92 -7.75
C THR A 61 5.42 -5.49 -8.64
N ARG A 62 6.05 -6.60 -8.21
CA ARG A 62 7.09 -7.29 -8.99
C ARG A 62 6.55 -7.87 -10.28
N GLU A 63 5.34 -8.41 -10.26
CA GLU A 63 4.70 -8.92 -11.48
C GLU A 63 4.38 -7.80 -12.47
N ILE A 64 3.82 -6.70 -11.98
CA ILE A 64 3.50 -5.52 -12.80
C ILE A 64 4.76 -4.97 -13.49
N LEU A 65 5.92 -5.03 -12.83
CA LEU A 65 7.19 -4.50 -13.32
C LEU A 65 8.14 -5.56 -13.88
N ARG A 66 7.72 -6.83 -14.01
CA ARG A 66 8.56 -7.95 -14.42
C ARG A 66 9.34 -7.73 -15.73
N GLY A 67 8.76 -6.97 -16.66
CA GLY A 67 9.41 -6.64 -17.94
C GLY A 67 10.36 -5.45 -17.92
N GLN A 68 10.58 -4.81 -16.75
CA GLN A 68 11.42 -3.64 -16.59
C GLN A 68 12.75 -4.03 -15.94
N LYS A 69 13.85 -3.94 -16.70
CA LYS A 69 15.16 -4.46 -16.28
C LYS A 69 15.90 -3.57 -15.28
N ASN A 70 15.59 -2.28 -15.25
CA ASN A 70 16.27 -1.30 -14.41
C ASN A 70 15.55 -1.04 -13.07
N VAL A 71 14.62 -1.91 -12.65
CA VAL A 71 13.87 -1.74 -11.39
C VAL A 71 14.03 -2.95 -10.47
N THR A 72 14.28 -2.67 -9.20
CA THR A 72 14.25 -3.65 -8.09
C THR A 72 13.12 -3.25 -7.14
N VAL A 73 12.29 -4.21 -6.73
CA VAL A 73 11.19 -3.99 -5.78
C VAL A 73 11.48 -4.73 -4.50
N LEU A 74 11.60 -4.00 -3.40
CA LEU A 74 11.86 -4.54 -2.07
C LEU A 74 10.65 -4.26 -1.16
N GLN A 75 10.19 -5.30 -0.46
CA GLN A 75 9.27 -5.08 0.64
C GLN A 75 10.08 -4.53 1.82
N ALA A 76 9.79 -3.29 2.20
CA ALA A 76 10.58 -2.55 3.16
C ALA A 76 9.74 -1.52 3.91
N LEU A 77 9.90 -1.47 5.21
CA LEU A 77 9.41 -0.36 6.02
C LEU A 77 10.54 0.68 6.12
N VAL A 78 10.35 1.82 5.47
CA VAL A 78 11.27 2.96 5.58
C VAL A 78 11.07 3.61 6.94
N GLU A 79 12.16 3.83 7.67
CA GLU A 79 12.16 4.39 9.01
C GLU A 79 12.80 5.78 9.05
N GLU A 80 13.82 6.01 8.21
CA GLU A 80 14.58 7.26 8.21
C GLU A 80 15.05 7.62 6.81
N ILE A 81 15.05 8.90 6.51
CA ILE A 81 15.64 9.49 5.30
C ILE A 81 16.69 10.49 5.76
N ASP A 82 17.96 10.20 5.45
CA ASP A 82 19.06 11.13 5.65
C ASP A 82 19.34 11.84 4.32
N VAL A 83 19.02 13.14 4.29
CA VAL A 83 19.18 13.96 3.08
C VAL A 83 20.61 14.45 2.90
N GLU A 84 21.41 14.53 3.96
CA GLU A 84 22.80 14.97 3.90
C GLU A 84 23.68 13.88 3.32
N THR A 85 23.54 12.64 3.82
CA THR A 85 24.26 11.47 3.31
C THR A 85 23.58 10.82 2.11
N ARG A 86 22.36 11.26 1.75
CA ARG A 86 21.53 10.70 0.68
C ARG A 86 21.32 9.20 0.85
N THR A 87 20.91 8.81 2.04
CA THR A 87 20.59 7.42 2.38
C THR A 87 19.17 7.27 2.92
N VAL A 88 18.56 6.12 2.65
CA VAL A 88 17.29 5.70 3.21
C VAL A 88 17.55 4.48 4.07
N LYS A 89 17.19 4.55 5.36
CA LYS A 89 17.24 3.40 6.27
C LYS A 89 15.88 2.71 6.28
N TRP A 90 15.89 1.42 6.18
CA TRP A 90 14.68 0.61 6.11
C TRP A 90 14.89 -0.76 6.74
N ARG A 91 13.80 -1.42 7.07
CA ARG A 91 13.83 -2.80 7.55
C ARG A 91 12.85 -3.69 6.81
N ASN A 92 13.20 -4.97 6.74
CA ASN A 92 12.33 -6.05 6.35
C ASN A 92 12.39 -7.12 7.43
N HIS A 93 11.27 -7.37 8.12
CA HIS A 93 11.24 -8.17 9.34
C HIS A 93 12.31 -7.69 10.33
N ASN A 94 13.31 -8.52 10.63
CA ASN A 94 14.37 -8.22 11.60
C ASN A 94 15.69 -7.77 10.95
N LYS A 95 15.71 -7.56 9.62
CA LYS A 95 16.89 -7.06 8.91
C LYS A 95 16.79 -5.56 8.71
N TYR A 96 17.80 -4.86 9.18
CA TYR A 96 17.99 -3.42 8.99
C TYR A 96 18.99 -3.22 7.88
N GLU A 97 18.65 -2.40 6.92
CA GLU A 97 19.44 -2.12 5.73
C GLU A 97 19.40 -0.63 5.41
N GLN A 98 20.33 -0.19 4.57
CA GLN A 98 20.29 1.15 4.03
C GLN A 98 20.53 1.15 2.52
N THR A 99 19.97 2.12 1.84
CA THR A 99 20.09 2.29 0.40
C THR A 99 20.49 3.73 0.10
N GLU A 100 21.57 3.90 -0.63
CA GLU A 100 22.01 5.22 -1.10
C GLU A 100 21.22 5.63 -2.34
N TYR A 101 21.04 6.95 -2.54
CA TYR A 101 20.36 7.48 -3.71
C TYR A 101 21.02 8.72 -4.26
N ASP A 102 20.86 8.96 -5.55
CA ASP A 102 21.19 10.22 -6.22
C ASP A 102 19.90 11.05 -6.41
N THR A 103 18.75 10.36 -6.58
CA THR A 103 17.41 10.98 -6.61
C THR A 103 16.47 10.18 -5.72
N LEU A 104 15.67 10.89 -4.90
CA LEU A 104 14.64 10.29 -4.05
C LEU A 104 13.25 10.77 -4.48
N ILE A 105 12.30 9.81 -4.62
CA ILE A 105 10.90 10.08 -4.86
C ILE A 105 10.10 9.56 -3.66
N VAL A 106 9.50 10.45 -2.89
CA VAL A 106 8.64 10.09 -1.76
C VAL A 106 7.20 9.99 -2.24
N ALA A 107 6.68 8.75 -2.33
CA ALA A 107 5.36 8.40 -2.80
C ALA A 107 4.61 7.51 -1.78
N ALA A 108 4.78 7.79 -0.48
CA ALA A 108 4.30 6.98 0.63
C ALA A 108 2.77 6.95 0.80
N GLY A 109 2.05 7.80 0.06
CA GLY A 109 0.60 7.93 0.14
C GLY A 109 0.14 8.67 1.40
N ALA A 110 -1.15 8.52 1.73
CA ALA A 110 -1.77 9.12 2.91
C ALA A 110 -2.59 8.07 3.65
N GLY A 111 -2.59 8.14 4.96
CA GLY A 111 -3.41 7.32 5.83
C GLY A 111 -4.86 7.83 5.94
N GLN A 112 -5.67 7.10 6.71
CA GLN A 112 -6.99 7.56 7.12
C GLN A 112 -6.83 8.76 8.07
N SER A 113 -7.71 9.75 7.94
CA SER A 113 -7.82 10.88 8.85
C SER A 113 -9.27 11.09 9.25
N TYR A 114 -9.50 11.36 10.51
CA TYR A 114 -10.80 11.74 11.06
C TYR A 114 -10.84 13.22 11.45
N PHE A 115 -9.89 14.02 10.94
CA PHE A 115 -9.81 15.47 11.16
C PHE A 115 -9.83 15.86 12.65
N GLY A 116 -9.11 15.08 13.48
CA GLY A 116 -9.04 15.29 14.92
C GLY A 116 -10.15 14.60 15.74
N ASN A 117 -11.07 13.89 15.09
CA ASN A 117 -12.13 13.13 15.75
C ASN A 117 -11.84 11.63 15.76
N ASP A 118 -10.66 11.24 16.25
CA ASP A 118 -10.14 9.87 16.16
C ASP A 118 -11.02 8.83 16.86
N HIS A 119 -11.91 9.26 17.78
CA HIS A 119 -12.93 8.40 18.38
C HIS A 119 -13.94 7.82 17.37
N PHE A 120 -14.07 8.41 16.20
CA PHE A 120 -14.92 7.87 15.14
C PHE A 120 -14.39 6.55 14.58
N ALA A 121 -13.09 6.28 14.68
CA ALA A 121 -12.48 5.04 14.18
C ALA A 121 -13.14 3.77 14.74
N VAL A 122 -13.70 3.83 15.96
CA VAL A 122 -14.40 2.69 16.60
C VAL A 122 -15.68 2.32 15.83
N PHE A 123 -16.40 3.33 15.33
CA PHE A 123 -17.70 3.15 14.69
C PHE A 123 -17.60 3.17 13.16
N ALA A 124 -16.65 3.91 12.62
CA ALA A 124 -16.46 4.13 11.20
C ALA A 124 -15.02 3.72 10.80
N PRO A 125 -14.75 2.44 10.55
CA PRO A 125 -13.45 1.98 10.08
C PRO A 125 -13.08 2.67 8.77
N GLY A 126 -11.79 2.85 8.54
CA GLY A 126 -11.29 3.44 7.30
C GLY A 126 -11.57 2.56 6.07
N MET A 127 -11.25 3.10 4.89
CA MET A 127 -11.24 2.33 3.64
C MET A 127 -9.99 2.70 2.82
N LYS A 128 -8.82 2.39 3.37
CA LYS A 128 -7.51 2.67 2.77
C LYS A 128 -6.70 1.42 2.48
N THR A 129 -6.97 0.34 3.19
CA THR A 129 -6.25 -0.93 3.10
C THR A 129 -7.20 -2.07 2.79
N ILE A 130 -6.64 -3.22 2.40
CA ILE A 130 -7.41 -4.46 2.23
C ILE A 130 -8.05 -4.88 3.55
N ASP A 131 -7.30 -4.77 4.66
CA ASP A 131 -7.79 -5.14 5.99
C ASP A 131 -9.02 -4.31 6.38
N ASP A 132 -9.04 -3.01 6.08
CA ASP A 132 -10.21 -2.14 6.29
C ASP A 132 -11.42 -2.64 5.50
N ALA A 133 -11.23 -3.02 4.24
CA ALA A 133 -12.31 -3.51 3.38
C ALA A 133 -12.86 -4.87 3.88
N LEU A 134 -11.98 -5.77 4.35
CA LEU A 134 -12.38 -7.05 4.91
C LEU A 134 -13.09 -6.89 6.26
N GLU A 135 -12.67 -5.94 7.08
CA GLU A 135 -13.37 -5.60 8.33
C GLU A 135 -14.79 -5.09 8.04
N LEU A 136 -14.92 -4.14 7.10
CA LEU A 136 -16.23 -3.64 6.67
C LEU A 136 -17.12 -4.76 6.12
N ARG A 137 -16.56 -5.64 5.29
CA ARG A 137 -17.25 -6.81 4.77
C ARG A 137 -17.78 -7.72 5.88
N ALA A 138 -16.92 -8.01 6.86
CA ALA A 138 -17.31 -8.84 8.00
C ALA A 138 -18.45 -8.20 8.83
N ARG A 139 -18.39 -6.87 9.04
CA ARG A 139 -19.46 -6.14 9.75
C ARG A 139 -20.77 -6.15 8.97
N ILE A 140 -20.74 -5.89 7.66
CA ILE A 140 -21.94 -5.87 6.80
C ILE A 140 -22.61 -7.25 6.79
N PHE A 141 -21.89 -8.29 6.38
CA PHE A 141 -22.48 -9.62 6.27
C PHE A 141 -22.81 -10.22 7.64
N GLY A 142 -21.97 -9.96 8.67
CA GLY A 142 -22.28 -10.40 10.03
C GLY A 142 -23.56 -9.78 10.60
N ALA A 143 -23.90 -8.55 10.22
CA ALA A 143 -25.17 -7.95 10.63
C ALA A 143 -26.37 -8.66 10.00
N PHE A 144 -26.28 -9.08 8.73
CA PHE A 144 -27.33 -9.89 8.10
C PHE A 144 -27.47 -11.28 8.75
N GLU A 145 -26.36 -11.96 9.03
CA GLU A 145 -26.39 -13.25 9.71
C GLU A 145 -27.00 -13.15 11.12
N LEU A 146 -26.72 -12.06 11.84
CA LEU A 146 -27.34 -11.82 13.15
C LEU A 146 -28.84 -11.56 13.03
N ALA A 147 -29.28 -10.83 12.00
CA ALA A 147 -30.70 -10.57 11.76
C ALA A 147 -31.49 -11.84 11.43
N GLU A 148 -30.88 -12.82 10.73
CA GLU A 148 -31.52 -14.11 10.40
C GLU A 148 -31.83 -14.98 11.62
N ILE A 149 -31.05 -14.85 12.70
CA ILE A 149 -31.26 -15.62 13.93
C ILE A 149 -32.01 -14.84 15.01
N GLU A 150 -32.29 -13.54 14.78
CA GLU A 150 -33.04 -12.71 15.73
C GLU A 150 -34.53 -13.08 15.69
N THR A 151 -35.13 -13.24 16.87
CA THR A 151 -36.53 -13.60 17.00
C THR A 151 -37.43 -12.44 17.40
N ASP A 152 -36.84 -11.34 17.87
CA ASP A 152 -37.57 -10.11 18.22
C ASP A 152 -37.58 -9.16 17.00
N PRO A 153 -38.77 -8.94 16.38
CA PRO A 153 -38.88 -8.02 15.24
C PRO A 153 -38.48 -6.56 15.54
N ALA A 154 -38.39 -6.17 16.81
CA ALA A 154 -37.98 -4.83 17.22
C ALA A 154 -36.45 -4.67 17.34
N ALA A 155 -35.72 -5.78 17.29
CA ALA A 155 -34.26 -5.80 17.41
C ALA A 155 -33.53 -5.85 16.05
N VAL A 156 -34.27 -5.97 14.94
CA VAL A 156 -33.74 -6.04 13.57
C VAL A 156 -33.62 -4.65 12.93
#